data_17c7ee3aec02443f69301434139cb3b4
#
_entry.id   17c7ee3aec02443f69301434139cb3b4
#
_cell.length_a   1.000
_cell.length_b   1.000
_cell.length_c   1.000
_cell.angle_alpha   90.00
_cell.angle_beta   90.00
_cell.angle_gamma   90.00
#
_symmetry.space_group_name_H-M   'P 1'
#
loop_
_entity.id
_entity.type
_entity.pdbx_description
1 polymer ?
#
loop_
_entity_poly.entity_id
_entity_poly.type
_entity_poly.pdbx_seq_one_letter_code
_entity_poly.pdbx_strand_id
1 'polypeptide(L)'
;ETGMKRFKHPQDPLEVIGQGTKIADLHIPVNVNGDLALFRGLAKSIISGFGTNPEFIQQFTHGFEEYEEAVSNTGWEEITSTCGVKRHDIEKLAAAMRDSKSTIVCWAMGLTQHQNSVATIQEIVNILLLGGHIGKPGAGLCPVRGHSNVQGDRTVGINHKPSKGFLSSLRNTTGIKPPTKH
;
A
#
# COMPACT_ATOMS: atom_id res chain seq x y z
N GLU A 1 17.96 -6.85 4.27
CA GLU A 1 17.90 -6.55 2.85
C GLU A 1 18.45 -5.17 2.55
N THR A 2 19.37 -5.10 1.61
CA THR A 2 19.88 -3.83 1.10
C THR A 2 18.90 -3.33 0.04
N GLY A 3 18.07 -2.36 0.37
CA GLY A 3 17.18 -1.75 -0.60
C GLY A 3 17.97 -1.18 -1.79
N MET A 4 17.51 -1.42 -3.00
CA MET A 4 18.15 -0.92 -4.20
C MET A 4 17.96 0.59 -4.28
N LYS A 5 19.03 1.32 -4.00
CA LYS A 5 19.02 2.79 -3.98
C LYS A 5 19.43 3.42 -5.31
N ARG A 6 20.10 2.65 -6.17
CA ARG A 6 20.65 3.14 -7.44
C ARG A 6 20.57 2.07 -8.51
N PHE A 7 20.20 2.48 -9.70
CA PHE A 7 20.18 1.65 -10.88
C PHE A 7 21.43 1.91 -11.72
N LYS A 8 22.04 0.85 -12.26
CA LYS A 8 23.18 0.94 -13.16
C LYS A 8 22.83 0.30 -14.49
N HIS A 9 23.01 1.04 -15.58
CA HIS A 9 22.78 0.49 -16.91
C HIS A 9 23.96 -0.43 -17.31
N PRO A 10 23.76 -1.73 -17.52
CA PRO A 10 24.86 -2.67 -17.70
C PRO A 10 25.66 -2.46 -19.00
N GLN A 11 25.10 -1.75 -19.97
CA GLN A 11 25.73 -1.46 -21.25
C GLN A 11 26.38 -0.08 -21.31
N ASP A 12 26.26 0.74 -20.25
CA ASP A 12 26.91 2.03 -20.14
C ASP A 12 28.11 1.93 -19.19
N PRO A 13 29.36 1.98 -19.71
CA PRO A 13 30.55 1.86 -18.88
C PRO A 13 30.68 2.95 -17.82
N LEU A 14 30.15 4.15 -18.07
CA LEU A 14 30.20 5.26 -17.12
C LEU A 14 29.21 5.03 -15.96
N GLU A 15 28.05 4.47 -16.23
CA GLU A 15 27.11 4.10 -15.17
C GLU A 15 27.56 2.85 -14.39
N VAL A 16 28.20 1.88 -15.05
CA VAL A 16 28.75 0.68 -14.38
C VAL A 16 29.86 1.05 -13.39
N ILE A 17 30.80 1.91 -13.79
CA ILE A 17 31.90 2.35 -12.93
C ILE A 17 31.46 3.46 -11.98
N GLY A 18 30.52 4.31 -12.41
CA GLY A 18 29.99 5.44 -11.66
C GLY A 18 29.00 5.07 -10.56
N GLN A 19 28.34 6.09 -10.03
CA GLN A 19 27.35 5.94 -8.95
C GLN A 19 25.98 5.42 -9.43
N GLY A 20 25.71 5.40 -10.73
CA GLY A 20 24.42 5.06 -11.30
C GLY A 20 23.29 6.06 -10.98
N THR A 21 22.10 5.81 -11.51
CA THR A 21 20.91 6.64 -11.31
C THR A 21 20.25 6.34 -9.97
N LYS A 22 20.00 7.36 -9.16
CA LYS A 22 19.31 7.25 -7.88
C LYS A 22 17.81 6.98 -8.13
N ILE A 23 17.28 5.91 -7.55
CA ILE A 23 15.88 5.51 -7.71
C ILE A 23 15.05 5.60 -6.41
N ALA A 24 15.71 5.81 -5.27
CA ALA A 24 15.06 5.98 -3.98
C ALA A 24 15.75 7.07 -3.18
N ASP A 25 14.97 7.96 -2.58
CA ASP A 25 15.45 9.03 -1.70
C ASP A 25 15.50 8.58 -0.24
N LEU A 26 14.55 7.76 0.16
CA LEU A 26 14.44 7.20 1.49
C LEU A 26 14.13 5.70 1.39
N HIS A 27 14.85 4.89 2.14
CA HIS A 27 14.59 3.46 2.30
C HIS A 27 14.37 3.15 3.76
N ILE A 28 13.21 2.59 4.07
CA ILE A 28 12.80 2.24 5.43
C ILE A 28 12.48 0.74 5.45
N PRO A 29 13.40 -0.10 5.96
CA PRO A 29 13.14 -1.52 6.11
C PRO A 29 12.13 -1.74 7.24
N VAL A 30 11.03 -2.40 6.93
CA VAL A 30 9.98 -2.73 7.88
C VAL A 30 10.00 -4.23 8.20
N ASN A 31 9.69 -4.60 9.44
CA ASN A 31 9.51 -5.99 9.83
C ASN A 31 8.36 -6.62 9.05
N VAL A 32 8.44 -7.91 8.75
CA VAL A 32 7.33 -8.66 8.15
C VAL A 32 6.07 -8.48 8.99
N ASN A 33 4.97 -8.10 8.36
CA ASN A 33 3.69 -7.77 9.00
C ASN A 33 3.73 -6.51 9.93
N GLY A 34 4.79 -5.72 9.87
CA GLY A 34 4.93 -4.47 10.62
C GLY A 34 4.35 -3.25 9.91
N ASP A 35 3.85 -3.41 8.70
CA ASP A 35 3.36 -2.31 7.85
C ASP A 35 2.22 -1.52 8.50
N LEU A 36 1.27 -2.21 9.13
CA LEU A 36 0.16 -1.55 9.82
C LEU A 36 0.68 -0.61 10.92
N ALA A 37 1.66 -1.06 11.72
CA ALA A 37 2.26 -0.26 12.77
C ALA A 37 3.06 0.92 12.20
N LEU A 38 3.79 0.71 11.10
CA LEU A 38 4.49 1.78 10.40
C LEU A 38 3.51 2.87 9.93
N PHE A 39 2.43 2.49 9.25
CA PHE A 39 1.43 3.45 8.79
C PHE A 39 0.68 4.12 9.94
N ARG A 40 0.41 3.42 11.04
CA ARG A 40 -0.14 4.01 12.26
C ARG A 40 0.81 5.08 12.84
N GLY A 41 2.10 4.82 12.89
CA GLY A 41 3.11 5.79 13.31
C GLY A 41 3.22 6.99 12.37
N LEU A 42 3.07 6.75 11.07
CA LEU A 42 3.04 7.80 10.06
C LEU A 42 1.81 8.70 10.22
N ALA A 43 0.61 8.13 10.41
CA ALA A 43 -0.60 8.87 10.70
C ALA A 43 -0.45 9.73 11.98
N LYS A 44 0.10 9.13 13.05
CA LYS A 44 0.38 9.83 14.31
C LYS A 44 1.31 11.03 14.10
N SER A 45 2.36 10.89 13.31
CA SER A 45 3.27 11.98 12.99
C SER A 45 2.59 13.08 12.16
N ILE A 46 1.77 12.73 11.18
CA ILE A 46 1.03 13.69 10.35
C ILE A 46 0.06 14.49 11.21
N ILE A 47 -0.74 13.83 12.05
CA ILE A 47 -1.71 14.47 12.92
C ILE A 47 -1.03 15.38 13.95
N SER A 48 0.05 14.92 14.60
CA SER A 48 0.69 15.63 15.71
C SER A 48 1.60 16.80 15.34
N GLY A 49 1.93 17.03 14.08
CA GLY A 49 2.83 18.13 13.76
C GLY A 49 3.29 18.27 12.31
N PHE A 50 3.07 17.27 11.49
CA PHE A 50 3.53 17.36 10.09
C PHE A 50 2.45 17.85 9.13
N GLY A 51 1.22 17.99 9.61
CA GLY A 51 0.15 18.70 8.93
C GLY A 51 -0.84 17.81 8.20
N THR A 52 -2.08 18.03 8.56
CA THR A 52 -3.26 17.51 7.84
C THR A 52 -3.75 18.56 6.84
N ASN A 53 -4.70 18.18 5.98
CA ASN A 53 -5.48 19.10 5.17
C ASN A 53 -6.89 19.25 5.78
N PRO A 54 -7.13 20.22 6.66
CA PRO A 54 -8.39 20.32 7.40
C PRO A 54 -9.61 20.57 6.48
N GLU A 55 -9.44 21.35 5.42
CA GLU A 55 -10.52 21.63 4.47
C GLU A 55 -10.95 20.35 3.76
N PHE A 56 -10.00 19.54 3.32
CA PHE A 56 -10.28 18.27 2.68
C PHE A 56 -10.95 17.29 3.66
N ILE A 57 -10.44 17.20 4.89
CA ILE A 57 -11.00 16.32 5.93
C ILE A 57 -12.45 16.71 6.19
N GLN A 58 -12.73 17.98 6.41
CA GLN A 58 -14.08 18.47 6.71
C GLN A 58 -15.06 18.23 5.55
N GLN A 59 -14.59 18.39 4.30
CA GLN A 59 -15.47 18.35 3.14
C GLN A 59 -15.67 16.94 2.59
N PHE A 60 -14.68 16.05 2.70
CA PHE A 60 -14.66 14.78 1.98
C PHE A 60 -14.51 13.55 2.87
N THR A 61 -14.41 13.71 4.18
CA THR A 61 -14.26 12.59 5.11
C THR A 61 -15.28 12.66 6.25
N HIS A 62 -15.36 11.57 7.03
CA HIS A 62 -16.12 11.48 8.28
C HIS A 62 -15.40 10.55 9.24
N GLY A 63 -15.67 10.68 10.55
CA GLY A 63 -15.01 9.85 11.58
C GLY A 63 -13.55 10.23 11.85
N PHE A 64 -13.15 11.48 11.57
CA PHE A 64 -11.79 11.94 11.80
C PHE A 64 -11.45 11.97 13.28
N GLU A 65 -12.36 12.44 14.13
CA GLU A 65 -12.16 12.60 15.56
C GLU A 65 -11.91 11.23 16.24
N GLU A 66 -12.68 10.22 15.91
CA GLU A 66 -12.52 8.86 16.43
C GLU A 66 -11.22 8.23 15.93
N TYR A 67 -10.85 8.52 14.69
CA TYR A 67 -9.58 8.06 14.12
C TYR A 67 -8.38 8.74 14.79
N GLU A 68 -8.43 10.06 14.99
CA GLU A 68 -7.40 10.83 15.68
C GLU A 68 -7.19 10.35 17.11
N GLU A 69 -8.28 10.09 17.84
CA GLU A 69 -8.21 9.53 19.19
C GLU A 69 -7.53 8.15 19.20
N ALA A 70 -7.95 7.25 18.31
CA ALA A 70 -7.37 5.92 18.19
C ALA A 70 -5.87 5.95 17.85
N VAL A 71 -5.46 6.84 16.93
CA VAL A 71 -4.07 7.03 16.56
C VAL A 71 -3.27 7.63 17.71
N SER A 72 -3.81 8.63 18.41
CA SER A 72 -3.16 9.29 19.53
C SER A 72 -2.92 8.38 20.73
N ASN A 73 -3.83 7.44 20.98
CA ASN A 73 -3.73 6.46 22.04
C ASN A 73 -2.73 5.33 21.74
N THR A 74 -2.29 5.15 20.50
CA THR A 74 -1.29 4.13 20.15
C THR A 74 0.11 4.60 20.60
N GLY A 75 0.80 3.83 21.43
CA GLY A 75 2.12 4.17 21.97
C GLY A 75 3.24 4.10 20.94
N TRP A 76 4.21 5.02 21.00
CA TRP A 76 5.39 4.97 20.12
C TRP A 76 6.23 3.72 20.30
N GLU A 77 6.32 3.21 21.52
CA GLU A 77 7.07 1.98 21.82
C GLU A 77 6.44 0.77 21.10
N GLU A 78 5.12 0.66 21.16
CA GLU A 78 4.37 -0.37 20.44
C GLU A 78 4.59 -0.26 18.93
N ILE A 79 4.48 0.94 18.36
CA ILE A 79 4.69 1.19 16.94
C ILE A 79 6.10 0.76 16.52
N THR A 80 7.12 1.26 17.19
CA THR A 80 8.52 1.06 16.78
C THR A 80 9.00 -0.37 17.00
N SER A 81 8.56 -1.03 18.08
CA SER A 81 8.89 -2.44 18.33
C SER A 81 8.23 -3.37 17.31
N THR A 82 6.98 -3.07 16.91
CA THR A 82 6.25 -3.89 15.94
C THR A 82 6.80 -3.71 14.53
N CYS A 83 6.94 -2.48 14.05
CA CYS A 83 7.42 -2.24 12.70
C CYS A 83 8.94 -2.37 12.52
N GLY A 84 9.71 -2.32 13.60
CA GLY A 84 11.18 -2.34 13.57
C GLY A 84 11.82 -1.05 13.07
N VAL A 85 11.02 0.01 12.87
CA VAL A 85 11.46 1.30 12.34
C VAL A 85 11.57 2.33 13.47
N LYS A 86 12.67 3.08 13.47
CA LYS A 86 12.87 4.14 14.47
C LYS A 86 11.88 5.28 14.24
N ARG A 87 11.39 5.87 15.32
CA ARG A 87 10.49 7.02 15.29
C ARG A 87 11.00 8.14 14.38
N HIS A 88 12.27 8.50 14.45
CA HIS A 88 12.87 9.52 13.61
C HIS A 88 12.70 9.24 12.10
N ASP A 89 12.81 7.98 11.66
CA ASP A 89 12.66 7.63 10.25
C ASP A 89 11.20 7.70 9.80
N ILE A 90 10.25 7.38 10.69
CA ILE A 90 8.81 7.58 10.47
C ILE A 90 8.49 9.08 10.33
N GLU A 91 9.00 9.91 11.24
CA GLU A 91 8.83 11.37 11.20
C GLU A 91 9.44 11.98 9.93
N LYS A 92 10.57 11.43 9.45
CA LYS A 92 11.20 11.85 8.20
C LYS A 92 10.34 11.51 6.98
N LEU A 93 9.67 10.36 6.99
CA LEU A 93 8.70 10.01 5.95
C LEU A 93 7.47 10.93 5.99
N ALA A 94 6.97 11.24 7.19
CA ALA A 94 5.85 12.17 7.36
C ALA A 94 6.19 13.57 6.82
N ALA A 95 7.40 14.07 7.10
CA ALA A 95 7.88 15.35 6.57
C ALA A 95 7.95 15.35 5.04
N ALA A 96 8.45 14.25 4.44
CA ALA A 96 8.49 14.12 2.98
C ALA A 96 7.08 14.12 2.36
N MET A 97 6.10 13.51 3.02
CA MET A 97 4.70 13.54 2.56
C MET A 97 4.08 14.93 2.69
N ARG A 98 4.32 15.64 3.79
CA ARG A 98 3.87 17.03 4.00
C ARG A 98 4.37 17.96 2.90
N ASP A 99 5.65 17.83 2.55
CA ASP A 99 6.31 18.71 1.58
C ASP A 99 5.95 18.34 0.13
N SER A 100 5.29 17.20 -0.07
CA SER A 100 4.83 16.72 -1.37
C SER A 100 3.51 17.38 -1.78
N LYS A 101 3.44 17.88 -3.01
CA LYS A 101 2.19 18.39 -3.59
C LYS A 101 1.19 17.28 -3.91
N SER A 102 1.69 16.10 -4.21
CA SER A 102 0.87 14.91 -4.52
C SER A 102 1.63 13.64 -4.17
N THR A 103 0.94 12.70 -3.54
CA THR A 103 1.49 11.41 -3.12
C THR A 103 0.71 10.27 -3.74
N ILE A 104 1.42 9.30 -4.31
CA ILE A 104 0.86 8.02 -4.74
C ILE A 104 1.47 6.94 -3.85
N VAL A 105 0.62 6.12 -3.23
CA VAL A 105 1.06 4.95 -2.49
C VAL A 105 0.83 3.71 -3.34
N CYS A 106 1.92 3.00 -3.63
CA CYS A 106 1.91 1.75 -4.39
C CYS A 106 2.15 0.57 -3.47
N TRP A 107 1.41 -0.51 -3.66
CA TRP A 107 1.66 -1.78 -2.97
C TRP A 107 1.35 -2.98 -3.86
N ALA A 108 1.89 -4.12 -3.51
CA ALA A 108 1.65 -5.38 -4.20
C ALA A 108 1.35 -6.51 -3.21
N MET A 109 1.66 -7.74 -3.58
CA MET A 109 1.32 -8.92 -2.79
C MET A 109 2.05 -9.02 -1.44
N GLY A 110 3.19 -8.35 -1.28
CA GLY A 110 3.87 -8.25 0.01
C GLY A 110 2.96 -7.73 1.12
N LEU A 111 2.06 -6.81 0.78
CA LEU A 111 1.09 -6.25 1.72
C LEU A 111 -0.19 -7.09 1.81
N THR A 112 -0.73 -7.50 0.65
CA THR A 112 -2.04 -8.17 0.59
C THR A 112 -2.04 -9.62 1.08
N GLN A 113 -0.87 -10.22 1.26
CA GLN A 113 -0.74 -11.58 1.81
C GLN A 113 -0.60 -11.62 3.34
N HIS A 114 -0.51 -10.49 4.01
CA HIS A 114 -0.50 -10.42 5.47
C HIS A 114 -1.89 -10.68 6.06
N GLN A 115 -1.91 -11.18 7.29
CA GLN A 115 -3.17 -11.44 8.01
C GLN A 115 -4.00 -10.17 8.19
N ASN A 116 -3.36 -9.04 8.44
CA ASN A 116 -4.01 -7.72 8.64
C ASN A 116 -4.03 -6.87 7.36
N SER A 117 -3.93 -7.48 6.19
CA SER A 117 -3.84 -6.76 4.91
C SER A 117 -4.94 -5.72 4.71
N VAL A 118 -6.17 -6.04 5.06
CA VAL A 118 -7.32 -5.11 4.93
C VAL A 118 -7.11 -3.89 5.81
N ALA A 119 -6.79 -4.08 7.10
CA ALA A 119 -6.54 -2.99 8.04
C ALA A 119 -5.35 -2.12 7.59
N THR A 120 -4.28 -2.74 7.08
CA THR A 120 -3.12 -2.01 6.55
C THR A 120 -3.49 -1.15 5.34
N ILE A 121 -4.29 -1.67 4.41
CA ILE A 121 -4.75 -0.91 3.25
C ILE A 121 -5.67 0.25 3.67
N GLN A 122 -6.57 0.02 4.62
CA GLN A 122 -7.40 1.08 5.19
C GLN A 122 -6.56 2.19 5.82
N GLU A 123 -5.50 1.82 6.54
CA GLU A 123 -4.59 2.81 7.13
C GLU A 123 -3.85 3.63 6.07
N ILE A 124 -3.44 3.02 4.96
CA ILE A 124 -2.88 3.73 3.80
C ILE A 124 -3.88 4.73 3.23
N VAL A 125 -5.14 4.33 3.09
CA VAL A 125 -6.21 5.22 2.62
C VAL A 125 -6.38 6.40 3.58
N ASN A 126 -6.44 6.14 4.89
CA ASN A 126 -6.56 7.18 5.90
C ASN A 126 -5.43 8.21 5.81
N ILE A 127 -4.18 7.76 5.67
CA ILE A 127 -3.02 8.66 5.52
C ILE A 127 -3.17 9.57 4.29
N LEU A 128 -3.61 9.03 3.16
CA LEU A 128 -3.83 9.83 1.95
C LEU A 128 -5.00 10.81 2.11
N LEU A 129 -6.05 10.42 2.85
CA LEU A 129 -7.16 11.31 3.19
C LEU A 129 -6.71 12.44 4.13
N LEU A 130 -5.88 12.17 5.13
CA LEU A 130 -5.31 13.20 6.01
C LEU A 130 -4.59 14.30 5.23
N GLY A 131 -3.84 13.95 4.21
CA GLY A 131 -3.09 14.89 3.36
C GLY A 131 -3.86 15.45 2.16
N GLY A 132 -5.10 15.03 1.94
CA GLY A 132 -5.85 15.40 0.73
C GLY A 132 -5.20 14.88 -0.56
N HIS A 133 -4.62 13.68 -0.51
CA HIS A 133 -3.93 13.04 -1.64
C HIS A 133 -4.81 12.03 -2.41
N ILE A 134 -6.12 12.23 -2.39
CA ILE A 134 -7.10 11.46 -3.17
C ILE A 134 -7.95 12.43 -3.99
N GLY A 135 -8.30 12.02 -5.21
CA GLY A 135 -9.20 12.80 -6.07
C GLY A 135 -8.54 13.98 -6.79
N LYS A 136 -7.22 14.05 -6.83
CA LYS A 136 -6.47 15.07 -7.59
C LYS A 136 -5.43 14.43 -8.52
N PRO A 137 -5.05 15.09 -9.63
CA PRO A 137 -4.03 14.57 -10.54
C PRO A 137 -2.70 14.29 -9.86
N GLY A 138 -2.11 13.13 -10.17
CA GLY A 138 -0.80 12.71 -9.64
C GLY A 138 -0.80 12.27 -8.18
N ALA A 139 -1.97 12.01 -7.59
CA ALA A 139 -2.09 11.50 -6.23
C ALA A 139 -3.08 10.34 -6.16
N GLY A 140 -2.96 9.47 -5.18
CA GLY A 140 -3.89 8.39 -4.89
C GLY A 140 -3.27 7.05 -4.59
N LEU A 141 -4.02 6.01 -4.86
CA LEU A 141 -3.74 4.61 -4.55
C LEU A 141 -3.36 3.85 -5.83
N CYS A 142 -2.30 3.07 -5.77
CA CYS A 142 -1.86 2.23 -6.90
C CYS A 142 -1.63 0.79 -6.46
N PRO A 143 -2.68 -0.05 -6.36
CA PRO A 143 -2.52 -1.47 -6.12
C PRO A 143 -1.89 -2.14 -7.35
N VAL A 144 -0.63 -2.52 -7.24
CA VAL A 144 0.12 -3.18 -8.32
C VAL A 144 -0.22 -4.66 -8.35
N ARG A 145 -0.78 -5.11 -9.45
CA ARG A 145 -1.25 -6.49 -9.61
C ARG A 145 -0.11 -7.44 -9.96
N GLY A 146 -0.12 -8.65 -9.38
CA GLY A 146 0.76 -9.72 -9.82
C GLY A 146 0.28 -10.39 -11.11
N HIS A 147 -1.04 -10.63 -11.21
CA HIS A 147 -1.70 -11.20 -12.39
C HIS A 147 -2.62 -10.16 -13.01
N SER A 148 -2.71 -10.14 -14.34
CA SER A 148 -3.34 -9.04 -15.08
C SER A 148 -4.83 -8.86 -14.82
N ASN A 149 -5.62 -9.91 -14.63
CA ASN A 149 -7.07 -9.77 -14.55
C ASN A 149 -7.78 -10.76 -13.60
N VAL A 150 -7.21 -11.00 -12.42
CA VAL A 150 -7.83 -11.92 -11.45
C VAL A 150 -9.27 -11.52 -11.05
N GLN A 151 -9.57 -10.22 -11.01
CA GLN A 151 -10.93 -9.75 -10.71
C GLN A 151 -11.92 -10.10 -11.83
N GLY A 152 -11.52 -9.90 -13.08
CA GLY A 152 -12.34 -10.26 -14.24
C GLY A 152 -12.59 -11.76 -14.31
N ASP A 153 -11.55 -12.56 -14.12
CA ASP A 153 -11.66 -14.02 -14.09
C ASP A 153 -12.69 -14.48 -13.06
N ARG A 154 -12.61 -13.95 -11.83
CA ARG A 154 -13.56 -14.28 -10.75
C ARG A 154 -14.97 -13.79 -11.04
N THR A 155 -15.12 -12.62 -11.66
CA THR A 155 -16.41 -12.05 -12.04
C THR A 155 -17.15 -12.94 -13.03
N VAL A 156 -16.43 -13.54 -13.98
CA VAL A 156 -17.01 -14.48 -14.96
C VAL A 156 -17.03 -15.93 -14.47
N GLY A 157 -16.71 -16.20 -13.20
CA GLY A 157 -16.77 -17.53 -12.58
C GLY A 157 -15.54 -18.42 -12.78
N ILE A 158 -14.46 -17.86 -13.34
CA ILE A 158 -13.18 -18.58 -13.50
C ILE A 158 -12.41 -18.49 -12.19
N ASN A 159 -12.28 -19.60 -11.49
CA ASN A 159 -11.50 -19.74 -10.26
C ASN A 159 -11.02 -21.17 -10.08
N HIS A 160 -10.20 -21.43 -9.05
CA HIS A 160 -9.65 -22.75 -8.77
C HIS A 160 -10.69 -23.81 -8.33
N LYS A 161 -11.90 -23.38 -7.94
CA LYS A 161 -13.04 -24.25 -7.56
C LYS A 161 -14.32 -23.73 -8.20
N PRO A 162 -14.48 -23.88 -9.53
CA PRO A 162 -15.66 -23.39 -10.23
C PRO A 162 -16.90 -24.14 -9.75
N SER A 163 -18.03 -23.42 -9.72
CA SER A 163 -19.29 -24.00 -9.26
C SER A 163 -19.80 -25.11 -10.21
N LYS A 164 -20.55 -26.08 -9.67
CA LYS A 164 -21.16 -27.15 -10.48
C LYS A 164 -22.09 -26.58 -11.57
N GLY A 165 -22.81 -25.49 -11.25
CA GLY A 165 -23.67 -24.79 -12.21
C GLY A 165 -22.88 -24.23 -13.39
N PHE A 166 -21.77 -23.55 -13.13
CA PHE A 166 -20.88 -23.05 -14.15
C PHE A 166 -20.35 -24.16 -15.04
N LEU A 167 -19.84 -25.26 -14.46
CA LEU A 167 -19.33 -26.41 -15.23
C LEU A 167 -20.40 -27.09 -16.08
N SER A 168 -21.64 -27.17 -15.56
CA SER A 168 -22.78 -27.71 -16.33
C SER A 168 -23.16 -26.79 -17.49
N SER A 169 -23.22 -25.48 -17.27
CA SER A 169 -23.48 -24.51 -18.34
C SER A 169 -22.40 -24.55 -19.43
N LEU A 170 -21.14 -24.61 -19.02
CA LEU A 170 -20.01 -24.74 -19.96
C LEU A 170 -20.14 -25.98 -20.83
N ARG A 171 -20.43 -27.14 -20.21
CA ARG A 171 -20.67 -28.41 -20.95
C ARG A 171 -21.83 -28.31 -21.94
N ASN A 172 -22.95 -27.75 -21.50
CA ASN A 172 -24.15 -27.63 -22.32
C ASN A 172 -23.95 -26.71 -23.53
N THR A 173 -23.19 -25.61 -23.34
CA THR A 173 -22.94 -24.61 -24.38
C THR A 173 -21.85 -25.02 -25.36
N THR A 174 -20.78 -25.66 -24.87
CA THR A 174 -19.59 -25.96 -25.70
C THR A 174 -19.47 -27.43 -26.10
N GLY A 175 -20.21 -28.34 -25.46
CA GLY A 175 -20.03 -29.80 -25.63
C GLY A 175 -18.77 -30.34 -24.94
N ILE A 176 -17.91 -29.49 -24.37
CA ILE A 176 -16.69 -29.92 -23.68
C ILE A 176 -17.05 -30.47 -22.31
N LYS A 177 -16.54 -31.64 -21.95
CA LYS A 177 -16.70 -32.23 -20.63
C LYS A 177 -15.62 -31.65 -19.68
N PRO A 178 -15.93 -30.67 -18.81
CA PRO A 178 -14.94 -30.12 -17.92
C PRO A 178 -14.56 -31.11 -16.80
N PRO A 179 -13.34 -31.03 -16.25
CA PRO A 179 -12.95 -31.84 -15.11
C PRO A 179 -13.81 -31.51 -13.88
N THR A 180 -14.17 -32.53 -13.11
CA THR A 180 -15.00 -32.36 -11.89
C THR A 180 -14.21 -32.55 -10.60
N LYS A 181 -12.94 -32.89 -10.69
CA LYS A 181 -11.99 -33.03 -9.56
C LYS A 181 -10.77 -32.14 -9.80
N HIS A 182 -10.25 -31.61 -8.73
CA HIS A 182 -9.02 -30.82 -8.67
C HIS A 182 -7.84 -31.72 -8.35
#